data_ec58affc2e00a8737f22801959110814
#
_entry.id   ec58affc2e00a8737f22801959110814
#
_cell.length_a   1.000
_cell.length_b   1.000
_cell.length_c   1.000
_cell.angle_alpha   90.00
_cell.angle_beta   90.00
_cell.angle_gamma   90.00
#
_symmetry.space_group_name_H-M   'P 1'
#
loop_
_entity.id
_entity.type
_entity.pdbx_description
1 polymer ?
#
loop_
_entity_poly.entity_id
_entity_poly.type
_entity_poly.pdbx_seq_one_letter_code
_entity_poly.pdbx_strand_id
1 'polypeptide(L)'
;MTQTADNETSTVVPLVSRAGRLADALARTRARQEAQTREAFEQREGRMALLARELDAIAEELPEGETGQFEMVASHTGDRLVIDPLSYVDLDDDSNAYRLIRKRRDGEQTVLQSVDHEEMADGIAAYMAERI
;
A
#
# COMPACT_ATOMS: atom_id res chain seq x y z
N MET A 1 8.42 -54.41 4.69
CA MET A 1 9.17 -54.14 4.78
C MET A 1 9.67 -53.78 4.32
N THR A 2 8.83 -53.90 4.11
CA THR A 2 9.53 -53.55 4.06
C THR A 2 9.81 -53.12 3.45
N GLN A 3 9.00 -52.93 3.32
CA GLN A 3 9.66 -52.62 3.10
C GLN A 3 9.87 -52.32 2.53
N THR A 4 8.92 -52.23 2.56
CA THR A 4 9.49 -52.16 2.31
C THR A 4 9.49 -51.91 1.74
N ALA A 5 8.61 -52.00 1.81
CA ALA A 5 8.98 -51.87 1.74
C ALA A 5 8.99 -51.35 1.35
N ASP A 6 8.42 -51.19 1.44
CA ASP A 6 8.97 -50.97 1.51
C ASP A 6 9.03 -50.59 1.09
N ASN A 7 8.21 -50.14 1.21
CA ASN A 7 8.75 -50.03 1.28
C ASN A 7 8.72 -49.86 0.79
N GLU A 8 7.93 -49.64 0.96
CA GLU A 8 8.23 -49.69 0.97
C GLU A 8 7.96 -49.53 0.75
N THR A 9 7.36 -49.64 0.85
CA THR A 9 7.43 -49.69 1.05
C THR A 9 7.17 -49.39 0.76
N SER A 10 6.55 -49.64 0.92
CA SER A 10 6.51 -49.52 0.98
C SER A 10 5.97 -49.06 0.57
N THR A 11 5.59 -48.73 0.10
CA THR A 11 4.52 -48.89 -0.12
C THR A 11 3.53 -47.83 -0.60
N VAL A 12 2.30 -48.10 -1.05
CA VAL A 12 1.32 -47.14 -1.56
C VAL A 12 1.11 -45.95 -0.62
N VAL A 13 1.07 -46.21 0.65
CA VAL A 13 0.95 -45.17 1.65
C VAL A 13 2.05 -44.11 1.50
N PRO A 14 3.30 -44.48 1.28
CA PRO A 14 4.33 -43.47 1.00
C PRO A 14 3.99 -42.58 -0.21
N LEU A 15 3.40 -43.16 -1.24
CA LEU A 15 3.02 -42.40 -2.43
C LEU A 15 1.92 -41.38 -2.10
N VAL A 16 0.91 -41.78 -1.35
CA VAL A 16 -0.15 -40.90 -0.90
C VAL A 16 0.42 -39.79 0.00
N SER A 17 1.36 -40.14 0.88
CA SER A 17 2.01 -39.19 1.76
C SER A 17 2.75 -38.13 0.98
N ARG A 18 3.41 -38.51 -0.12
CA ARG A 18 4.12 -37.54 -0.96
C ARG A 18 3.13 -36.54 -1.57
N ALA A 19 2.01 -37.05 -2.09
CA ALA A 19 0.95 -36.16 -2.62
C ALA A 19 0.42 -35.24 -1.53
N GLY A 20 0.22 -35.77 -0.32
CA GLY A 20 -0.21 -35.01 0.83
C GLY A 20 0.79 -33.94 1.23
N ARG A 21 2.08 -34.27 1.18
CA ARG A 21 3.14 -33.32 1.52
C ARG A 21 3.14 -32.12 0.59
N LEU A 22 3.00 -32.36 -0.70
CA LEU A 22 2.99 -31.26 -1.66
C LEU A 22 1.75 -30.39 -1.46
N ALA A 23 0.59 -31.02 -1.29
CA ALA A 23 -0.63 -30.28 -1.05
C ALA A 23 -0.53 -29.43 0.22
N ASP A 24 0.02 -30.00 1.28
CA ASP A 24 0.23 -29.30 2.55
C ASP A 24 1.21 -28.14 2.38
N ALA A 25 2.29 -28.36 1.64
CA ALA A 25 3.29 -27.33 1.40
C ALA A 25 2.70 -26.19 0.59
N LEU A 26 1.88 -26.50 -0.42
CA LEU A 26 1.20 -25.48 -1.21
C LEU A 26 0.23 -24.67 -0.35
N ALA A 27 -0.52 -25.34 0.50
CA ALA A 27 -1.47 -24.67 1.38
C ALA A 27 -0.74 -23.72 2.34
N ARG A 28 0.38 -24.18 2.92
CA ARG A 28 1.16 -23.32 3.83
C ARG A 28 1.78 -22.14 3.09
N THR A 29 2.25 -22.36 1.88
CA THR A 29 2.85 -21.30 1.07
C THR A 29 1.80 -20.24 0.73
N ARG A 30 0.61 -20.68 0.31
CA ARG A 30 -0.49 -19.74 -0.01
C ARG A 30 -0.92 -18.96 1.23
N ALA A 31 -1.05 -19.64 2.36
CA ALA A 31 -1.45 -18.98 3.59
C ALA A 31 -0.43 -17.91 3.99
N ARG A 32 0.85 -18.22 3.83
CA ARG A 32 1.93 -17.29 4.13
C ARG A 32 1.90 -16.10 3.20
N GLN A 33 1.69 -16.35 1.90
CA GLN A 33 1.60 -15.28 0.91
C GLN A 33 0.40 -14.36 1.17
N GLU A 34 -0.73 -14.95 1.52
CA GLU A 34 -1.94 -14.19 1.85
C GLU A 34 -1.71 -13.33 3.10
N ALA A 35 -1.04 -13.89 4.10
CA ALA A 35 -0.73 -13.16 5.32
C ALA A 35 0.21 -11.99 5.03
N GLN A 36 1.22 -12.20 4.19
CA GLN A 36 2.16 -11.16 3.82
C GLN A 36 1.47 -10.05 3.03
N THR A 37 0.57 -10.42 2.12
CA THR A 37 -0.18 -9.44 1.33
C THR A 37 -1.07 -8.60 2.24
N ARG A 38 -1.76 -9.24 3.19
CA ARG A 38 -2.62 -8.53 4.14
C ARG A 38 -1.81 -7.59 5.02
N GLU A 39 -0.66 -8.05 5.50
CA GLU A 39 0.22 -7.25 6.34
C GLU A 39 0.71 -6.02 5.59
N ALA A 40 1.13 -6.20 4.34
CA ALA A 40 1.58 -5.10 3.50
C ALA A 40 0.46 -4.10 3.27
N PHE A 41 -0.75 -4.58 3.03
CA PHE A 41 -1.92 -3.72 2.85
C PHE A 41 -2.21 -2.91 4.11
N GLU A 42 -2.16 -3.55 5.27
CA GLU A 42 -2.40 -2.88 6.54
C GLU A 42 -1.33 -1.82 6.84
N GLN A 43 -0.08 -2.10 6.50
CA GLN A 43 0.99 -1.14 6.67
C GLN A 43 0.79 0.07 5.77
N ARG A 44 0.37 -0.15 4.54
CA ARG A 44 0.10 0.95 3.61
C ARG A 44 -1.07 1.79 4.09
N GLU A 45 -2.14 1.16 4.58
CA GLU A 45 -3.27 1.89 5.14
C GLU A 45 -2.85 2.71 6.35
N GLY A 46 -2.02 2.16 7.22
CA GLY A 46 -1.51 2.86 8.39
C GLY A 46 -0.70 4.09 8.02
N ARG A 47 0.15 3.96 7.01
CA ARG A 47 0.97 5.07 6.54
C ARG A 47 0.13 6.16 5.89
N MET A 48 -0.86 5.76 5.09
CA MET A 48 -1.76 6.72 4.48
C MET A 48 -2.60 7.44 5.54
N ALA A 49 -3.02 6.73 6.58
CA ALA A 49 -3.77 7.32 7.69
C ALA A 49 -2.93 8.34 8.46
N LEU A 50 -1.62 8.07 8.66
CA LEU A 50 -0.73 9.02 9.30
C LEU A 50 -0.65 10.33 8.52
N LEU A 51 -0.47 10.22 7.20
CA LEU A 51 -0.42 11.40 6.35
C LEU A 51 -1.76 12.10 6.33
N ALA A 52 -2.86 11.37 6.26
CA ALA A 52 -4.20 11.95 6.24
C ALA A 52 -4.44 12.83 7.48
N ARG A 53 -3.96 12.42 8.64
CA ARG A 53 -4.09 13.22 9.87
C ARG A 53 -3.32 14.52 9.77
N GLU A 54 -2.12 14.47 9.20
CA GLU A 54 -1.33 15.68 8.98
C GLU A 54 -2.05 16.62 8.02
N LEU A 55 -2.66 16.05 6.97
CA LEU A 55 -3.38 16.86 5.98
C LEU A 55 -4.66 17.46 6.57
N ASP A 56 -5.33 16.75 7.47
CA ASP A 56 -6.50 17.30 8.16
C ASP A 56 -6.11 18.54 8.96
N ALA A 57 -4.97 18.50 9.65
CA ALA A 57 -4.47 19.64 10.40
C ALA A 57 -4.15 20.82 9.47
N ILE A 58 -3.55 20.53 8.31
CA ILE A 58 -3.25 21.56 7.32
C ILE A 58 -4.55 22.17 6.78
N ALA A 59 -5.56 21.33 6.53
CA ALA A 59 -6.83 21.80 6.01
C ALA A 59 -7.50 22.80 6.96
N GLU A 60 -7.30 22.63 8.27
CA GLU A 60 -7.85 23.55 9.26
C GLU A 60 -7.18 24.92 9.22
N GLU A 61 -6.00 25.01 8.64
CA GLU A 61 -5.27 26.27 8.51
C GLU A 61 -5.57 27.01 7.23
N LEU A 62 -6.40 26.44 6.34
CA LEU A 62 -6.71 27.07 5.06
C LEU A 62 -7.43 28.40 5.27
N PRO A 63 -7.04 29.46 4.54
CA PRO A 63 -7.73 30.73 4.61
C PRO A 63 -9.19 30.58 4.18
N GLU A 64 -10.03 31.42 4.74
CA GLU A 64 -11.44 31.47 4.37
C GLU A 64 -11.57 31.76 2.88
N GLY A 65 -12.40 30.98 2.20
CA GLY A 65 -12.57 31.10 0.77
C GLY A 65 -11.71 30.15 -0.05
N GLU A 66 -10.71 29.52 0.57
CA GLU A 66 -9.82 28.59 -0.12
C GLU A 66 -10.17 27.12 0.13
N THR A 67 -11.13 26.86 1.03
CA THR A 67 -11.46 25.48 1.44
C THR A 67 -12.08 24.66 0.33
N GLY A 68 -12.72 25.31 -0.67
CA GLY A 68 -13.31 24.58 -1.79
C GLY A 68 -12.31 24.16 -2.86
N GLN A 69 -11.09 24.71 -2.81
CA GLN A 69 -10.05 24.43 -3.80
C GLN A 69 -9.36 23.10 -3.54
N PHE A 70 -9.28 22.69 -2.28
CA PHE A 70 -8.57 21.49 -1.89
C PHE A 70 -9.54 20.48 -1.28
N GLU A 71 -9.53 19.26 -1.81
CA GLU A 71 -10.45 18.21 -1.37
C GLU A 71 -9.95 17.49 -0.12
N MET A 72 -8.67 17.17 -0.07
CA MET A 72 -8.01 16.56 1.09
C MET A 72 -8.71 15.29 1.59
N VAL A 73 -9.15 14.45 0.66
CA VAL A 73 -9.95 13.26 0.99
C VAL A 73 -9.33 12.00 0.41
N ALA A 74 -9.56 10.88 1.09
CA ALA A 74 -9.14 9.58 0.58
C ALA A 74 -9.99 9.20 -0.64
N SER A 75 -9.37 8.54 -1.61
CA SER A 75 -10.10 8.01 -2.75
C SER A 75 -11.02 6.89 -2.28
N HIS A 76 -11.95 6.48 -3.16
CA HIS A 76 -12.92 5.44 -2.85
C HIS A 76 -12.25 4.14 -2.38
N THR A 77 -11.13 3.78 -2.99
CA THR A 77 -10.38 2.57 -2.63
C THR A 77 -9.41 2.77 -1.48
N GLY A 78 -9.20 4.01 -1.05
CA GLY A 78 -8.28 4.32 0.05
C GLY A 78 -6.81 4.28 -0.31
N ASP A 79 -6.47 4.07 -1.59
CA ASP A 79 -5.08 3.97 -2.03
C ASP A 79 -4.47 5.30 -2.44
N ARG A 80 -5.25 6.37 -2.42
CA ARG A 80 -4.81 7.71 -2.77
C ARG A 80 -5.43 8.72 -1.83
N LEU A 81 -4.68 9.81 -1.59
CA LEU A 81 -5.22 10.98 -0.91
C LEU A 81 -5.31 12.09 -1.94
N VAL A 82 -6.52 12.49 -2.28
CA VAL A 82 -6.76 13.52 -3.28
C VAL A 82 -6.55 14.88 -2.64
N ILE A 83 -5.62 15.68 -3.16
CA ILE A 83 -5.32 17.01 -2.65
C ILE A 83 -6.21 18.05 -3.34
N ASP A 84 -6.22 18.03 -4.67
CA ASP A 84 -7.06 18.89 -5.49
C ASP A 84 -7.41 18.13 -6.78
N PRO A 85 -8.22 18.71 -7.68
CA PRO A 85 -8.61 17.97 -8.90
C PRO A 85 -7.43 17.52 -9.78
N LEU A 86 -6.26 18.13 -9.61
CA LEU A 86 -5.09 17.83 -10.45
C LEU A 86 -3.99 17.10 -9.71
N SER A 87 -4.14 16.80 -8.43
CA SER A 87 -3.06 16.18 -7.67
C SER A 87 -3.56 15.23 -6.61
N TYR A 88 -2.75 14.22 -6.35
CA TYR A 88 -3.04 13.23 -5.31
C TYR A 88 -1.72 12.66 -4.75
N VAL A 89 -1.82 12.01 -3.60
CA VAL A 89 -0.70 11.32 -2.99
C VAL A 89 -0.97 9.83 -3.01
N ASP A 90 0.05 9.04 -3.37
CA ASP A 90 0.01 7.59 -3.23
C ASP A 90 1.28 7.11 -2.53
N LEU A 91 1.38 5.79 -2.34
CA LEU A 91 2.60 5.15 -1.86
C LEU A 91 3.19 4.34 -2.98
N ASP A 92 4.48 4.53 -3.23
CA ASP A 92 5.20 3.73 -4.21
C ASP A 92 5.37 2.31 -3.67
N ASP A 93 5.05 1.32 -4.49
CA ASP A 93 5.07 -0.09 -4.07
C ASP A 93 6.47 -0.58 -3.74
N ASP A 94 7.48 -0.10 -4.46
CA ASP A 94 8.85 -0.59 -4.31
C ASP A 94 9.58 0.07 -3.15
N SER A 95 9.52 1.40 -3.09
CA SER A 95 10.27 2.17 -2.08
C SER A 95 9.46 2.47 -0.84
N ASN A 96 8.15 2.28 -0.89
CA ASN A 96 7.22 2.62 0.18
C ASN A 96 7.23 4.11 0.51
N ALA A 97 7.62 4.92 -0.45
CA ALA A 97 7.65 6.37 -0.30
C ALA A 97 6.31 6.97 -0.68
N TYR A 98 5.92 8.02 0.03
CA TYR A 98 4.79 8.85 -0.40
C TYR A 98 5.19 9.62 -1.65
N ARG A 99 4.26 9.74 -2.59
CA ARG A 99 4.51 10.52 -3.81
C ARG A 99 3.35 11.48 -4.02
N LEU A 100 3.67 12.76 -4.18
CA LEU A 100 2.69 13.76 -4.62
C LEU A 100 2.75 13.79 -6.13
N ILE A 101 1.66 13.40 -6.77
CA ILE A 101 1.57 13.27 -8.22
C ILE A 101 0.63 14.33 -8.76
N ARG A 102 1.09 15.04 -9.77
CA ARG A 102 0.29 16.05 -10.45
C ARG A 102 -0.06 15.56 -11.83
N LYS A 103 -1.34 15.64 -12.16
CA LYS A 103 -1.85 15.29 -13.49
C LYS A 103 -1.53 16.41 -14.44
N ARG A 104 -1.00 16.05 -15.60
CA ARG A 104 -0.67 17.00 -16.66
C ARG A 104 -1.32 16.55 -17.96
N ARG A 105 -1.31 17.43 -18.94
CA ARG A 105 -1.91 17.14 -20.25
C ARG A 105 -1.31 15.89 -20.89
N ASP A 106 -0.01 15.68 -20.74
CA ASP A 106 0.74 14.60 -21.37
C ASP A 106 1.06 13.45 -20.42
N GLY A 107 0.41 13.39 -19.26
CA GLY A 107 0.62 12.31 -18.30
C GLY A 107 0.67 12.81 -16.88
N GLU A 108 1.38 12.06 -16.03
CA GLU A 108 1.51 12.37 -14.62
C GLU A 108 2.96 12.66 -14.28
N GLN A 109 3.16 13.55 -13.32
CA GLN A 109 4.49 13.93 -12.85
C GLN A 109 4.56 13.80 -11.35
N THR A 110 5.61 13.13 -10.85
CA THR A 110 5.89 13.11 -9.41
C THR A 110 6.54 14.44 -9.05
N VAL A 111 5.86 15.22 -8.23
CA VAL A 111 6.31 16.55 -7.83
C VAL A 111 7.16 16.47 -6.58
N LEU A 112 6.86 15.53 -5.69
CA LEU A 112 7.50 15.39 -4.40
C LEU A 112 7.45 13.93 -3.98
N GLN A 113 8.51 13.47 -3.32
CA GLN A 113 8.59 12.08 -2.86
C GLN A 113 9.36 12.04 -1.54
N SER A 114 8.82 11.32 -0.56
CA SER A 114 9.48 11.17 0.74
C SER A 114 8.95 9.94 1.45
N VAL A 115 9.81 9.26 2.21
CA VAL A 115 9.40 8.16 3.07
C VAL A 115 8.86 8.65 4.41
N ASP A 116 9.12 9.90 4.76
CA ASP A 116 8.74 10.50 6.03
C ASP A 116 7.42 11.27 5.87
N HIS A 117 6.41 10.90 6.66
CA HIS A 117 5.09 11.52 6.55
C HIS A 117 5.10 13.01 6.93
N GLU A 118 5.95 13.42 7.87
CA GLU A 118 6.05 14.82 8.27
C GLU A 118 6.67 15.67 7.17
N GLU A 119 7.76 15.16 6.58
CA GLU A 119 8.41 15.83 5.46
C GLU A 119 7.45 15.95 4.27
N MET A 120 6.70 14.88 4.02
CA MET A 120 5.71 14.87 2.95
C MET A 120 4.61 15.90 3.21
N ALA A 121 4.12 15.97 4.44
CA ALA A 121 3.09 16.94 4.82
C ALA A 121 3.58 18.37 4.65
N ASP A 122 4.83 18.64 5.04
CA ASP A 122 5.43 19.98 4.86
C ASP A 122 5.49 20.33 3.37
N GLY A 123 5.88 19.36 2.54
CA GLY A 123 5.96 19.57 1.09
C GLY A 123 4.59 19.81 0.47
N ILE A 124 3.56 19.11 0.94
CA ILE A 124 2.20 19.31 0.46
C ILE A 124 1.69 20.68 0.88
N ALA A 125 2.00 21.11 2.11
CA ALA A 125 1.61 22.44 2.56
C ALA A 125 2.24 23.51 1.69
N ALA A 126 3.51 23.36 1.32
CA ALA A 126 4.20 24.29 0.42
C ALA A 126 3.54 24.29 -0.96
N TYR A 127 3.20 23.11 -1.47
CA TYR A 127 2.51 22.97 -2.74
C TYR A 127 1.17 23.72 -2.72
N MET A 128 0.42 23.57 -1.63
CA MET A 128 -0.87 24.24 -1.48
C MET A 128 -0.70 25.76 -1.39
N ALA A 129 0.30 26.20 -0.63
CA ALA A 129 0.57 27.62 -0.45
C ALA A 129 0.86 28.34 -1.77
N GLU A 130 1.53 27.64 -2.70
CA GLU A 130 1.81 28.21 -4.01
C GLU A 130 0.57 28.40 -4.86
N ARG A 131 -0.54 27.75 -4.50
CA ARG A 131 -1.80 27.84 -5.25
C ARG A 131 -2.82 28.77 -4.61
N ILE A 132 -2.54 29.26 -3.44
CA ILE A 132 -3.36 30.24 -2.77
C ILE A 132 -2.92 31.64 -3.18
#